data_8430d88901389f1af46471d961359ef1
#
_entry.id   8430d88901389f1af46471d961359ef1
#
_cell.length_a   1.000
_cell.length_b   1.000
_cell.length_c   1.000
_cell.angle_alpha   90.00
_cell.angle_beta   90.00
_cell.angle_gamma   90.00
#
_symmetry.space_group_name_H-M   'P 1'
#
loop_
_entity.id
_entity.type
_entity.pdbx_description
1 polymer ?
#
loop_
_entity_poly.entity_id
_entity_poly.type
_entity_poly.pdbx_seq_one_letter_code
_entity_poly.pdbx_strand_id
1 'polypeptide(L)'
;AGAIIFLSYRFSHSGAVYSGRFNVSLWMLTLVTTMVMCVIGNNIALSLGMVGALSIVRFRTAIKDARDTAYIFWAIAVGICCGISDFVTALIGSVIIFLLMLAIGGVKSNTRYLLIIRGGKDLSEEIPAIIQDAFQNKVGLCVKNMGRNSVEYIYELSEKQVGKYKKAQISEKLFAVEAVEEVNLVGQNEEITE
;
A
#
# COMPACT_ATOMS: atom_id res chain seq x y z
N ALA A 1 1.95 20.14 -15.43
CA ALA A 1 2.11 18.68 -15.45
C ALA A 1 2.39 18.11 -14.05
N GLY A 2 3.44 18.54 -13.31
CA GLY A 2 3.75 18.03 -11.97
C GLY A 2 2.60 18.15 -10.95
N ALA A 3 1.80 19.21 -11.01
CA ALA A 3 0.61 19.36 -10.18
C ALA A 3 -0.46 18.29 -10.46
N ILE A 4 -0.57 17.81 -11.70
CA ILE A 4 -1.50 16.73 -12.07
C ILE A 4 -1.08 15.43 -11.40
N ILE A 5 0.22 15.13 -11.35
CA ILE A 5 0.76 13.95 -10.67
C ILE A 5 0.46 14.02 -9.18
N PHE A 6 0.71 15.19 -8.56
CA PHE A 6 0.43 15.42 -7.14
C PHE A 6 -1.04 15.21 -6.78
N LEU A 7 -1.96 15.76 -7.58
CA LEU A 7 -3.39 15.58 -7.42
C LEU A 7 -3.80 14.11 -7.64
N SER A 8 -3.26 13.47 -8.68
CA SER A 8 -3.53 12.07 -8.99
C SER A 8 -3.17 11.15 -7.82
N TYR A 9 -1.97 11.31 -7.26
CA TYR A 9 -1.52 10.53 -6.13
C TYR A 9 -2.41 10.74 -4.91
N ARG A 10 -2.80 11.98 -4.65
CA ARG A 10 -3.69 12.33 -3.53
C ARG A 10 -5.08 11.71 -3.66
N PHE A 11 -5.65 11.66 -4.88
CA PHE A 11 -6.98 11.07 -5.13
C PHE A 11 -6.95 9.55 -5.23
N SER A 12 -5.86 8.97 -5.75
CA SER A 12 -5.72 7.52 -5.93
C SER A 12 -5.38 6.79 -4.62
N HIS A 13 -4.70 7.46 -3.68
CA HIS A 13 -4.31 6.90 -2.39
C HIS A 13 -5.11 7.56 -1.27
N SER A 14 -6.08 6.84 -0.71
CA SER A 14 -6.90 7.30 0.43
C SER A 14 -6.60 6.48 1.69
N GLY A 15 -6.53 7.13 2.85
CA GLY A 15 -6.37 6.47 4.15
C GLY A 15 -4.91 6.24 4.57
N ALA A 16 -4.65 5.10 5.23
CA ALA A 16 -3.35 4.79 5.86
C ALA A 16 -2.18 4.59 4.88
N VAL A 17 -2.47 4.36 3.60
CA VAL A 17 -1.47 4.12 2.54
C VAL A 17 -0.92 5.42 1.93
N TYR A 18 -1.56 6.58 2.18
CA TYR A 18 -1.10 7.85 1.65
C TYR A 18 0.16 8.35 2.34
N SER A 19 1.27 8.44 1.61
CA SER A 19 2.51 9.06 2.09
C SER A 19 2.68 10.46 1.51
N GLY A 20 2.46 11.49 2.34
CA GLY A 20 2.66 12.89 1.93
C GLY A 20 4.12 13.17 1.55
N ARG A 21 5.08 12.51 2.21
CA ARG A 21 6.52 12.65 1.89
C ARG A 21 6.84 12.12 0.50
N PHE A 22 6.27 10.98 0.14
CA PHE A 22 6.45 10.39 -1.20
C PHE A 22 5.84 11.27 -2.29
N ASN A 23 4.66 11.84 -2.07
CA ASN A 23 4.02 12.75 -3.02
C ASN A 23 4.86 14.00 -3.30
N VAL A 24 5.48 14.58 -2.26
CA VAL A 24 6.43 15.70 -2.43
C VAL A 24 7.67 15.25 -3.22
N SER A 25 8.17 14.03 -2.96
CA SER A 25 9.32 13.47 -3.69
C SER A 25 9.05 13.31 -5.18
N LEU A 26 7.83 12.92 -5.58
CA LEU A 26 7.43 12.83 -6.99
C LEU A 26 7.49 14.20 -7.68
N TRP A 27 7.05 15.25 -6.99
CA TRP A 27 7.09 16.60 -7.53
C TRP A 27 8.53 17.09 -7.70
N MET A 28 9.36 16.87 -6.68
CA MET A 28 10.80 17.17 -6.73
C MET A 28 11.49 16.39 -7.87
N LEU A 29 11.15 15.11 -8.04
CA LEU A 29 11.70 14.28 -9.10
C LEU A 29 11.39 14.84 -10.49
N THR A 30 10.15 15.28 -10.73
CA THR A 30 9.75 15.92 -12.00
C THR A 30 10.59 17.18 -12.26
N LEU A 31 10.77 18.05 -11.25
CA LEU A 31 11.56 19.26 -11.38
C LEU A 31 13.04 18.99 -11.65
N VAL A 32 13.62 18.05 -10.91
CA VAL A 32 15.03 17.64 -11.10
C VAL A 32 15.23 17.07 -12.49
N THR A 33 14.33 16.18 -12.95
CA THR A 33 14.43 15.60 -14.30
C THR A 33 14.29 16.66 -15.39
N THR A 34 13.37 17.61 -15.23
CA THR A 34 13.24 18.75 -16.16
C THR A 34 14.53 19.57 -16.22
N MET A 35 15.12 19.91 -15.07
CA MET A 35 16.36 20.66 -14.98
C MET A 35 17.53 19.93 -15.65
N VAL A 36 17.65 18.63 -15.39
CA VAL A 36 18.67 17.77 -16.00
C VAL A 36 18.53 17.77 -17.52
N MET A 37 17.30 17.60 -18.03
CA MET A 37 17.03 17.58 -19.47
C MET A 37 17.30 18.94 -20.13
N CYS A 38 17.00 20.04 -19.46
CA CYS A 38 17.35 21.38 -19.95
C CYS A 38 18.88 21.57 -20.09
N VAL A 39 19.67 21.02 -19.17
CA VAL A 39 21.13 21.10 -19.20
C VAL A 39 21.72 20.18 -20.29
N ILE A 40 21.17 18.97 -20.44
CA ILE A 40 21.62 18.01 -21.46
C ILE A 40 21.35 18.57 -22.86
N GLY A 41 20.14 19.11 -23.07
CA GLY A 41 19.70 19.62 -24.37
C GLY A 41 19.95 18.59 -25.49
N ASN A 42 20.58 19.04 -26.60
CA ASN A 42 20.94 18.19 -27.74
C ASN A 42 22.38 17.68 -27.69
N ASN A 43 23.05 17.74 -26.53
CA ASN A 43 24.46 17.33 -26.42
C ASN A 43 24.56 15.85 -26.03
N ILE A 44 24.89 15.03 -27.03
CA ILE A 44 25.05 13.57 -26.90
C ILE A 44 26.10 13.19 -25.85
N ALA A 45 27.22 13.92 -25.79
CA ALA A 45 28.30 13.61 -24.85
C ALA A 45 27.84 13.83 -23.39
N LEU A 46 27.08 14.89 -23.14
CA LEU A 46 26.47 15.17 -21.83
C LEU A 46 25.42 14.12 -21.45
N SER A 47 24.60 13.68 -22.40
CA SER A 47 23.62 12.60 -22.19
C SER A 47 24.30 11.33 -21.75
N LEU A 48 25.36 10.93 -22.43
CA LEU A 48 26.10 9.70 -22.12
C LEU A 48 26.81 9.79 -20.76
N GLY A 49 27.40 10.94 -20.46
CA GLY A 49 28.03 11.21 -19.16
C GLY A 49 27.04 11.13 -18.01
N MET A 50 25.82 11.66 -18.20
CA MET A 50 24.76 11.63 -17.19
C MET A 50 24.24 10.21 -16.94
N VAL A 51 24.06 9.40 -17.99
CA VAL A 51 23.70 7.97 -17.85
C VAL A 51 24.77 7.24 -17.05
N GLY A 52 26.06 7.50 -17.34
CA GLY A 52 27.17 6.95 -16.57
C GLY A 52 27.15 7.36 -15.10
N ALA A 53 26.90 8.63 -14.82
CA ALA A 53 26.81 9.14 -13.45
C ALA A 53 25.62 8.55 -12.68
N LEU A 54 24.45 8.43 -13.31
CA LEU A 54 23.26 7.84 -12.70
C LEU A 54 23.41 6.33 -12.45
N SER A 55 24.21 5.63 -13.23
CA SER A 55 24.47 4.19 -13.03
C SER A 55 25.22 3.87 -11.73
N ILE A 56 25.93 4.86 -11.16
CA ILE A 56 26.65 4.73 -9.88
C ILE A 56 25.68 4.86 -8.69
N VAL A 57 24.52 5.51 -8.90
CA VAL A 57 23.52 5.72 -7.85
C VAL A 57 22.78 4.41 -7.59
N ARG A 58 23.15 3.72 -6.52
CA ARG A 58 22.49 2.50 -6.09
C ARG A 58 21.42 2.80 -5.05
N PHE A 59 20.15 2.65 -5.42
CA PHE A 59 19.07 2.68 -4.45
C PHE A 59 19.08 1.39 -3.63
N ARG A 60 19.18 1.51 -2.30
CA ARG A 60 19.15 0.36 -1.37
C ARG A 60 17.77 0.08 -0.79
N THR A 61 16.81 0.97 -1.02
CA THR A 61 15.44 0.83 -0.53
C THR A 61 14.56 0.23 -1.61
N ALA A 62 13.95 -0.90 -1.34
CA ALA A 62 12.93 -1.46 -2.22
C ALA A 62 11.67 -0.58 -2.22
N ILE A 63 11.11 -0.34 -3.40
CA ILE A 63 9.81 0.32 -3.52
C ILE A 63 8.76 -0.72 -3.18
N LYS A 64 7.99 -0.48 -2.12
CA LYS A 64 7.07 -1.47 -1.55
C LYS A 64 5.80 -1.67 -2.40
N ASP A 65 5.33 -0.62 -3.09
CA ASP A 65 4.12 -0.69 -3.92
C ASP A 65 4.47 -0.55 -5.40
N ALA A 66 3.95 -1.48 -6.22
CA ALA A 66 4.09 -1.43 -7.68
C ALA A 66 3.48 -0.15 -8.28
N ARG A 67 2.45 0.42 -7.65
CA ARG A 67 1.83 1.69 -8.06
C ARG A 67 2.78 2.86 -7.87
N ASP A 68 3.52 2.91 -6.78
CA ASP A 68 4.51 3.95 -6.51
C ASP A 68 5.59 3.98 -7.59
N THR A 69 6.00 2.80 -8.08
CA THR A 69 6.91 2.68 -9.20
C THR A 69 6.34 3.33 -10.46
N ALA A 70 5.06 3.10 -10.78
CA ALA A 70 4.41 3.72 -11.94
C ALA A 70 4.36 5.25 -11.82
N TYR A 71 4.11 5.80 -10.62
CA TYR A 71 4.14 7.24 -10.38
C TYR A 71 5.55 7.84 -10.56
N ILE A 72 6.60 7.12 -10.15
CA ILE A 72 7.99 7.53 -10.36
C ILE A 72 8.29 7.62 -11.87
N PHE A 73 7.95 6.58 -12.65
CA PHE A 73 8.18 6.60 -14.10
C PHE A 73 7.37 7.70 -14.78
N TRP A 74 6.13 7.95 -14.36
CA TRP A 74 5.34 9.05 -14.88
C TRP A 74 5.98 10.41 -14.57
N ALA A 75 6.47 10.62 -13.35
CA ALA A 75 7.17 11.86 -12.97
C ALA A 75 8.43 12.11 -13.82
N ILE A 76 9.21 11.06 -14.08
CA ILE A 76 10.40 11.11 -14.94
C ILE A 76 9.99 11.45 -16.38
N ALA A 77 9.01 10.76 -16.96
CA ALA A 77 8.56 10.99 -18.33
C ALA A 77 8.07 12.42 -18.55
N VAL A 78 7.27 12.94 -17.61
CA VAL A 78 6.80 14.34 -17.64
C VAL A 78 7.97 15.31 -17.53
N GLY A 79 8.94 15.03 -16.67
CA GLY A 79 10.16 15.84 -16.53
C GLY A 79 10.97 15.90 -17.82
N ILE A 80 11.12 14.77 -18.51
CA ILE A 80 11.81 14.70 -19.82
C ILE A 80 11.08 15.54 -20.87
N CYS A 81 9.77 15.33 -21.04
CA CYS A 81 8.96 16.09 -22.01
C CYS A 81 9.02 17.61 -21.75
N CYS A 82 8.94 18.03 -20.50
CA CYS A 82 9.06 19.44 -20.13
C CYS A 82 10.45 20.00 -20.44
N GLY A 83 11.52 19.21 -20.22
CA GLY A 83 12.89 19.62 -20.47
C GLY A 83 13.23 19.82 -21.95
N ILE A 84 12.59 19.06 -22.86
CA ILE A 84 12.72 19.23 -24.32
C ILE A 84 11.66 20.19 -24.91
N SER A 85 10.90 20.90 -24.05
CA SER A 85 9.84 21.84 -24.42
C SER A 85 8.65 21.24 -25.16
N ASP A 86 8.45 19.90 -25.06
CA ASP A 86 7.29 19.22 -25.59
C ASP A 86 6.13 19.16 -24.57
N PHE A 87 5.52 20.31 -24.34
CA PHE A 87 4.45 20.47 -23.35
C PHE A 87 3.15 19.76 -23.76
N VAL A 88 2.91 19.61 -25.07
CA VAL A 88 1.69 18.98 -25.59
C VAL A 88 1.67 17.50 -25.24
N THR A 89 2.76 16.80 -25.54
CA THR A 89 2.90 15.37 -25.18
C THR A 89 2.86 15.16 -23.69
N ALA A 90 3.52 16.03 -22.90
CA ALA A 90 3.48 15.97 -21.42
C ALA A 90 2.06 16.12 -20.90
N LEU A 91 1.25 17.00 -21.46
CA LEU A 91 -0.11 17.26 -21.01
C LEU A 91 -1.05 16.13 -21.40
N ILE A 92 -1.07 15.72 -22.67
CA ILE A 92 -1.92 14.63 -23.17
C ILE A 92 -1.59 13.32 -22.46
N GLY A 93 -0.31 12.95 -22.38
CA GLY A 93 0.14 11.77 -21.67
C GLY A 93 -0.25 11.77 -20.20
N SER A 94 -0.10 12.93 -19.53
CA SER A 94 -0.50 13.06 -18.12
C SER A 94 -1.99 12.88 -17.91
N VAL A 95 -2.84 13.38 -18.81
CA VAL A 95 -4.29 13.21 -18.70
C VAL A 95 -4.67 11.74 -18.87
N ILE A 96 -4.09 11.05 -19.85
CA ILE A 96 -4.36 9.63 -20.10
C ILE A 96 -3.94 8.79 -18.88
N ILE A 97 -2.72 8.99 -18.36
CA ILE A 97 -2.22 8.24 -17.20
C ILE A 97 -3.05 8.56 -15.95
N PHE A 98 -3.45 9.84 -15.77
CA PHE A 98 -4.33 10.24 -14.67
C PHE A 98 -5.66 9.47 -14.68
N LEU A 99 -6.33 9.39 -15.84
CA LEU A 99 -7.58 8.65 -15.99
C LEU A 99 -7.39 7.16 -15.74
N LEU A 100 -6.31 6.57 -16.24
CA LEU A 100 -5.98 5.17 -15.98
C LEU A 100 -5.74 4.92 -14.49
N MET A 101 -4.97 5.78 -13.81
CA MET A 101 -4.70 5.65 -12.38
C MET A 101 -5.95 5.82 -11.52
N LEU A 102 -6.89 6.68 -11.92
CA LEU A 102 -8.21 6.78 -11.26
C LEU A 102 -9.04 5.51 -11.45
N ALA A 103 -9.03 4.93 -12.65
CA ALA A 103 -9.75 3.70 -12.94
C ALA A 103 -9.18 2.51 -12.14
N ILE A 104 -7.84 2.41 -12.04
CA ILE A 104 -7.14 1.37 -11.28
C ILE A 104 -7.16 1.68 -9.77
N GLY A 105 -7.10 2.94 -9.38
CA GLY A 105 -7.15 3.38 -7.97
C GLY A 105 -8.44 3.03 -7.25
N GLY A 106 -9.54 2.80 -8.00
CA GLY A 106 -10.78 2.22 -7.49
C GLY A 106 -10.66 0.74 -7.05
N VAL A 107 -9.60 0.06 -7.47
CA VAL A 107 -9.26 -1.27 -6.93
C VAL A 107 -8.69 -1.05 -5.53
N LYS A 108 -9.56 -1.15 -4.53
CA LYS A 108 -9.19 -1.04 -3.11
C LYS A 108 -8.03 -1.98 -2.82
N SER A 109 -6.94 -1.42 -2.29
CA SER A 109 -5.94 -2.21 -1.59
C SER A 109 -6.68 -3.05 -0.54
N ASN A 110 -6.63 -4.35 -0.69
CA ASN A 110 -7.32 -5.27 0.19
C ASN A 110 -6.49 -5.35 1.47
N THR A 111 -6.54 -4.30 2.29
CA THR A 111 -5.87 -4.28 3.60
C THR A 111 -6.46 -5.42 4.40
N ARG A 112 -5.68 -6.46 4.58
CA ARG A 112 -6.05 -7.63 5.34
C ARG A 112 -5.77 -7.33 6.81
N TYR A 113 -6.69 -7.69 7.65
CA TYR A 113 -6.53 -7.62 9.08
C TYR A 113 -6.48 -9.02 9.65
N LEU A 114 -5.57 -9.26 10.55
CA LEU A 114 -5.47 -10.52 11.27
C LEU A 114 -6.07 -10.35 12.65
N LEU A 115 -7.09 -11.14 12.95
CA LEU A 115 -7.62 -11.29 14.29
C LEU A 115 -6.93 -12.50 14.93
N ILE A 116 -6.09 -12.23 15.91
CA ILE A 116 -5.31 -13.21 16.65
C ILE A 116 -5.97 -13.39 18.01
N ILE A 117 -6.36 -14.62 18.31
CA ILE A 117 -7.00 -14.99 19.57
C ILE A 117 -6.13 -16.05 20.22
N ARG A 118 -5.64 -15.77 21.43
CA ARG A 118 -4.80 -16.66 22.22
C ARG A 118 -5.48 -17.02 23.52
N GLY A 119 -5.27 -18.25 23.97
CA GLY A 119 -5.75 -18.70 25.28
C GLY A 119 -5.36 -20.13 25.59
N GLY A 120 -5.93 -20.66 26.68
CA GLY A 120 -5.64 -21.99 27.19
C GLY A 120 -6.15 -23.14 26.28
N LYS A 121 -5.85 -24.35 26.70
CA LYS A 121 -6.19 -25.59 25.93
C LYS A 121 -7.69 -25.77 25.65
N ASP A 122 -8.54 -25.27 26.54
CA ASP A 122 -10.00 -25.41 26.49
C ASP A 122 -10.66 -24.47 25.46
N LEU A 123 -9.86 -23.62 24.81
CA LEU A 123 -10.28 -22.66 23.78
C LEU A 123 -10.75 -23.32 22.47
N SER A 124 -10.60 -24.62 22.30
CA SER A 124 -10.58 -25.25 20.99
C SER A 124 -11.94 -25.37 20.28
N GLU A 125 -13.07 -25.33 20.98
CA GLU A 125 -14.40 -25.60 20.39
C GLU A 125 -15.33 -24.37 20.35
N GLU A 126 -15.18 -23.41 21.26
CA GLU A 126 -16.11 -22.29 21.37
C GLU A 126 -15.79 -21.14 20.42
N ILE A 127 -14.51 -20.83 20.20
CA ILE A 127 -14.07 -19.70 19.36
C ILE A 127 -14.54 -19.81 17.91
N PRO A 128 -14.40 -20.95 17.22
CA PRO A 128 -14.90 -21.08 15.85
C PRO A 128 -16.41 -20.83 15.74
N ALA A 129 -17.19 -21.28 16.72
CA ALA A 129 -18.64 -21.08 16.74
C ALA A 129 -19.00 -19.60 16.89
N ILE A 130 -18.36 -18.88 17.82
CA ILE A 130 -18.57 -17.45 18.05
C ILE A 130 -18.21 -16.64 16.79
N ILE A 131 -17.07 -16.95 16.16
CA ILE A 131 -16.63 -16.27 14.95
C ILE A 131 -17.55 -16.56 13.76
N GLN A 132 -18.00 -17.80 13.59
CA GLN A 132 -18.93 -18.16 12.53
C GLN A 132 -20.27 -17.47 12.68
N ASP A 133 -20.81 -17.39 13.88
CA ASP A 133 -22.06 -16.67 14.18
C ASP A 133 -21.89 -15.15 13.93
N ALA A 134 -20.82 -14.55 14.46
CA ALA A 134 -20.57 -13.11 14.34
C ALA A 134 -20.37 -12.67 12.88
N PHE A 135 -19.72 -13.48 12.05
CA PHE A 135 -19.35 -13.13 10.67
C PHE A 135 -20.12 -13.90 9.60
N GLN A 136 -21.14 -14.71 9.97
CA GLN A 136 -22.00 -15.46 9.04
C GLN A 136 -21.19 -16.34 8.05
N ASN A 137 -20.23 -17.09 8.55
CA ASN A 137 -19.37 -17.98 7.75
C ASN A 137 -18.53 -17.27 6.64
N LYS A 138 -18.34 -15.95 6.73
CA LYS A 138 -17.59 -15.17 5.73
C LYS A 138 -16.14 -14.93 6.11
N VAL A 139 -15.68 -15.49 7.22
CA VAL A 139 -14.31 -15.35 7.73
C VAL A 139 -13.65 -16.72 7.73
N GLY A 140 -12.52 -16.81 7.04
CA GLY A 140 -11.71 -18.03 7.00
C GLY A 140 -10.72 -18.11 8.15
N LEU A 141 -10.56 -19.29 8.74
CA LEU A 141 -9.45 -19.59 9.64
C LEU A 141 -8.17 -19.72 8.79
N CYS A 142 -7.18 -18.85 9.04
CA CYS A 142 -5.90 -18.92 8.35
C CYS A 142 -4.96 -19.92 9.00
N VAL A 143 -4.80 -19.82 10.33
CA VAL A 143 -3.86 -20.64 11.07
C VAL A 143 -4.47 -21.03 12.42
N LYS A 144 -4.26 -22.26 12.83
CA LYS A 144 -4.50 -22.76 14.19
C LYS A 144 -3.19 -23.32 14.72
N ASN A 145 -2.59 -22.62 15.65
CA ASN A 145 -1.39 -23.08 16.35
C ASN A 145 -1.80 -23.74 17.65
N MET A 146 -1.33 -24.94 17.89
CA MET A 146 -1.58 -25.67 19.13
C MET A 146 -0.25 -25.90 19.85
N GLY A 147 -0.06 -25.22 20.98
CA GLY A 147 1.03 -25.45 21.92
C GLY A 147 0.67 -26.52 22.95
N ARG A 148 1.60 -26.82 23.87
CA ARG A 148 1.33 -27.78 24.97
C ARG A 148 0.24 -27.28 25.92
N ASN A 149 0.19 -25.96 26.19
CA ASN A 149 -0.74 -25.33 27.14
C ASN A 149 -1.51 -24.15 26.55
N SER A 150 -1.29 -23.80 25.30
CA SER A 150 -1.92 -22.64 24.64
C SER A 150 -2.39 -23.00 23.25
N VAL A 151 -3.47 -22.33 22.82
CA VAL A 151 -4.03 -22.41 21.47
C VAL A 151 -4.12 -20.99 20.92
N GLU A 152 -3.72 -20.82 19.67
CA GLU A 152 -3.80 -19.56 18.95
C GLU A 152 -4.61 -19.74 17.67
N TYR A 153 -5.61 -18.91 17.48
CA TYR A 153 -6.40 -18.82 16.26
C TYR A 153 -6.09 -17.52 15.53
N ILE A 154 -5.83 -17.60 14.23
CA ILE A 154 -5.60 -16.46 13.36
C ILE A 154 -6.65 -16.46 12.26
N TYR A 155 -7.51 -15.45 12.27
CA TYR A 155 -8.55 -15.24 11.26
C TYR A 155 -8.20 -14.05 10.39
N GLU A 156 -8.46 -14.16 9.08
CA GLU A 156 -8.29 -13.06 8.14
C GLU A 156 -9.61 -12.30 7.99
N LEU A 157 -9.56 -10.99 8.24
CA LEU A 157 -10.70 -10.08 8.15
C LEU A 157 -10.47 -9.04 7.05
N SER A 158 -11.48 -8.79 6.23
CA SER A 158 -11.51 -7.64 5.34
C SER A 158 -11.85 -6.35 6.08
N GLU A 159 -11.54 -5.20 5.51
CA GLU A 159 -11.85 -3.87 6.08
C GLU A 159 -13.33 -3.73 6.47
N LYS A 160 -14.25 -4.27 5.65
CA LYS A 160 -15.70 -4.28 5.94
C LYS A 160 -16.05 -5.10 7.18
N GLN A 161 -15.34 -6.20 7.40
CA GLN A 161 -15.54 -7.09 8.54
C GLN A 161 -14.97 -6.49 9.82
N VAL A 162 -13.87 -5.74 9.73
CA VAL A 162 -13.32 -4.97 10.87
C VAL A 162 -14.33 -3.91 11.35
N GLY A 163 -15.03 -3.24 10.43
CA GLY A 163 -16.12 -2.34 10.80
C GLY A 163 -17.25 -3.04 11.57
N LYS A 164 -17.57 -4.28 11.19
CA LYS A 164 -18.54 -5.14 11.90
C LYS A 164 -18.00 -5.58 13.26
N TYR A 165 -16.74 -5.97 13.35
CA TYR A 165 -16.05 -6.33 14.58
C TYR A 165 -16.16 -5.24 15.65
N LYS A 166 -15.83 -4.00 15.27
CA LYS A 166 -15.90 -2.84 16.17
C LYS A 166 -17.33 -2.52 16.62
N LYS A 167 -18.33 -2.57 15.70
CA LYS A 167 -19.72 -2.24 15.99
C LYS A 167 -20.43 -3.30 16.85
N ALA A 168 -20.09 -4.57 16.66
CA ALA A 168 -20.76 -5.68 17.35
C ALA A 168 -20.08 -6.07 18.67
N GLN A 169 -19.08 -5.29 19.13
CA GLN A 169 -18.34 -5.55 20.38
C GLN A 169 -17.88 -7.02 20.50
N ILE A 170 -17.42 -7.60 19.39
CA ILE A 170 -17.05 -9.01 19.33
C ILE A 170 -15.92 -9.33 20.31
N SER A 171 -15.05 -8.36 20.60
CA SER A 171 -14.02 -8.49 21.64
C SER A 171 -14.61 -8.83 23.01
N GLU A 172 -15.71 -8.21 23.40
CA GLU A 172 -16.37 -8.48 24.68
C GLU A 172 -16.95 -9.90 24.72
N LYS A 173 -17.54 -10.35 23.61
CA LYS A 173 -18.04 -11.73 23.48
C LYS A 173 -16.92 -12.75 23.53
N LEU A 174 -15.75 -12.43 22.97
CA LEU A 174 -14.58 -13.31 23.02
C LEU A 174 -13.99 -13.37 24.43
N PHE A 175 -13.89 -12.24 25.14
CA PHE A 175 -13.43 -12.23 26.55
C PHE A 175 -14.44 -12.80 27.54
N ALA A 176 -15.70 -13.01 27.15
CA ALA A 176 -16.67 -13.75 27.97
C ALA A 176 -16.34 -15.25 28.09
N VAL A 177 -15.48 -15.77 27.21
CA VAL A 177 -14.97 -17.13 27.30
C VAL A 177 -13.75 -17.12 28.24
N GLU A 178 -13.86 -17.77 29.40
CA GLU A 178 -12.82 -17.79 30.44
C GLU A 178 -11.42 -18.23 29.94
N ALA A 179 -11.39 -19.06 28.91
CA ALA A 179 -10.14 -19.57 28.33
C ALA A 179 -9.41 -18.58 27.43
N VAL A 180 -10.00 -17.41 27.09
CA VAL A 180 -9.37 -16.38 26.25
C VAL A 180 -8.48 -15.47 27.10
N GLU A 181 -7.20 -15.45 26.79
CA GLU A 181 -6.19 -14.63 27.47
C GLU A 181 -5.92 -13.33 26.71
N GLU A 182 -5.90 -13.39 25.36
CA GLU A 182 -5.48 -12.27 24.54
C GLU A 182 -6.27 -12.23 23.22
N VAL A 183 -6.72 -11.04 22.81
CA VAL A 183 -7.37 -10.78 21.52
C VAL A 183 -6.71 -9.59 20.86
N ASN A 184 -5.99 -9.82 19.75
CA ASN A 184 -5.28 -8.80 18.99
C ASN A 184 -5.87 -8.65 17.59
N LEU A 185 -6.10 -7.41 17.16
CA LEU A 185 -6.45 -7.07 15.80
C LEU A 185 -5.28 -6.33 15.15
N VAL A 186 -4.57 -7.01 14.29
CA VAL A 186 -3.38 -6.49 13.60
C VAL A 186 -3.73 -6.20 12.14
N GLY A 187 -3.49 -4.95 11.69
CA GLY A 187 -3.57 -4.64 10.27
C GLY A 187 -2.32 -5.17 9.58
N GLN A 188 -2.48 -6.12 8.68
CA GLN A 188 -1.40 -6.58 7.82
C GLN A 188 -1.27 -5.58 6.67
N ASN A 189 -0.46 -4.55 6.86
CA ASN A 189 0.23 -3.94 5.73
C ASN A 189 1.23 -4.99 5.26
N GLU A 190 1.40 -5.19 3.95
CA GLU A 190 2.32 -6.18 3.33
C GLU A 190 3.81 -6.04 3.75
N GLU A 191 4.07 -5.66 4.99
CA GLU A 191 5.39 -5.32 5.52
C GLU A 191 6.06 -6.44 6.32
N ILE A 192 5.45 -7.62 6.44
CA ILE A 192 6.08 -8.75 7.12
C ILE A 192 6.27 -9.88 6.13
N THR A 193 7.36 -9.77 5.36
CA THR A 193 8.04 -10.93 4.78
C THR A 193 9.54 -10.70 4.96
N GLU A 194 10.06 -11.07 6.09
CA GLU A 194 11.40 -11.64 6.28
C GLU A 194 11.28 -12.95 7.03
#